data_9a7e98333a91dd999fb0f7c1455df7bb
#
_entry.id   9a7e98333a91dd999fb0f7c1455df7bb
#
_cell.length_a   1.000
_cell.length_b   1.000
_cell.length_c   1.000
_cell.angle_alpha   90.00
_cell.angle_beta   90.00
_cell.angle_gamma   90.00
#
_symmetry.space_group_name_H-M   'P 1'
#
loop_
_entity.id
_entity.type
_entity.pdbx_description
1 polymer ?
#
loop_
_entity_poly.entity_id
_entity_poly.type
_entity_poly.pdbx_seq_one_letter_code
_entity_poly.pdbx_strand_id
1 'polypeptide(L)'
;MFAVGIATLGAEIAAARLMAPFFGDSTIVWANTIAVVLVALSVGYWFGGRMADRHPTLPALCGTVLAASVLMALVPFVSDPFLSLSLDAFDTYSVGGFAGSLFGVLALVALPVLMLGTVSPWAIRLKMHAIEDSGETAGRMYAISTVGSLLGTFAASLLLIPLVGTQRTFLTFALITALVAALGLRMRWVLVPVAIAALLAAPVGLVKASDKGEVIHEADTEYQYARVVELPDGERHLELNEGLAVHSVYRPDTVLTGGVWDGYLIEPFSVLDAPPERIAILGNGAGTTARAYAEYFPDTLIDGVEIDGELHDI
;
A
#
# COMPACT_ATOMS: atom_id res chain seq x y z
N MET A 1 -0.98 -0.40 -23.95
CA MET A 1 0.35 -0.93 -23.56
C MET A 1 1.03 -0.04 -22.53
N PHE A 2 1.38 1.21 -22.86
CA PHE A 2 2.08 2.11 -21.94
C PHE A 2 1.40 2.26 -20.57
N ALA A 3 0.11 2.67 -20.55
CA ALA A 3 -0.65 2.83 -19.31
C ALA A 3 -0.78 1.52 -18.49
N VAL A 4 -0.90 0.38 -19.17
CA VAL A 4 -0.94 -0.93 -18.52
C VAL A 4 0.42 -1.28 -17.91
N GLY A 5 1.53 -0.98 -18.62
CA GLY A 5 2.87 -1.13 -18.05
C GLY A 5 3.05 -0.30 -16.78
N ILE A 6 2.68 1.00 -16.82
CA ILE A 6 2.70 1.88 -15.63
C ILE A 6 1.95 1.22 -14.47
N ALA A 7 0.69 0.83 -14.70
CA ALA A 7 -0.17 0.33 -13.64
C ALA A 7 0.30 -1.03 -13.08
N THR A 8 0.84 -1.92 -13.92
CA THR A 8 1.23 -3.27 -13.49
C THR A 8 2.40 -3.22 -12.52
N LEU A 9 3.51 -2.56 -12.89
CA LEU A 9 4.70 -2.49 -12.04
C LEU A 9 4.50 -1.50 -10.88
N GLY A 10 3.73 -0.42 -11.11
CA GLY A 10 3.36 0.49 -10.03
C GLY A 10 2.52 -0.19 -8.95
N ALA A 11 1.55 -1.03 -9.37
CA ALA A 11 0.75 -1.82 -8.43
C ALA A 11 1.56 -2.92 -7.72
N GLU A 12 2.61 -3.46 -8.34
CA GLU A 12 3.53 -4.41 -7.70
C GLU A 12 4.25 -3.77 -6.51
N ILE A 13 4.78 -2.56 -6.70
CA ILE A 13 5.42 -1.80 -5.62
C ILE A 13 4.41 -1.47 -4.51
N ALA A 14 3.22 -0.99 -4.88
CA ALA A 14 2.17 -0.71 -3.92
C ALA A 14 1.69 -1.97 -3.17
N ALA A 15 1.68 -3.14 -3.83
CA ALA A 15 1.30 -4.40 -3.21
C ALA A 15 2.31 -4.85 -2.15
N ALA A 16 3.61 -4.72 -2.41
CA ALA A 16 4.64 -5.02 -1.42
C ALA A 16 4.48 -4.12 -0.18
N ARG A 17 4.22 -2.82 -0.40
CA ARG A 17 3.95 -1.86 0.67
C ARG A 17 2.66 -2.21 1.45
N LEU A 18 1.63 -2.67 0.76
CA LEU A 18 0.36 -3.09 1.37
C LEU A 18 0.52 -4.32 2.28
N MET A 19 1.48 -5.21 1.97
CA MET A 19 1.76 -6.41 2.78
C MET A 19 2.63 -6.12 4.00
N ALA A 20 3.45 -5.07 3.96
CA ALA A 20 4.44 -4.76 4.98
C ALA A 20 3.88 -4.64 6.41
N PRO A 21 2.73 -3.97 6.67
CA PRO A 21 2.14 -3.88 8.00
C PRO A 21 1.81 -5.23 8.63
N PHE A 22 1.39 -6.21 7.80
CA PHE A 22 0.90 -7.51 8.25
C PHE A 22 2.00 -8.57 8.34
N PHE A 23 2.94 -8.57 7.41
CA PHE A 23 3.95 -9.63 7.28
C PHE A 23 5.40 -9.13 7.40
N GLY A 24 5.57 -7.84 7.69
CA GLY A 24 6.87 -7.16 7.77
C GLY A 24 7.45 -6.83 6.39
N ASP A 25 8.41 -5.91 6.38
CA ASP A 25 9.18 -5.52 5.19
C ASP A 25 10.42 -6.42 5.05
N SER A 26 10.20 -7.67 4.68
CA SER A 26 11.26 -8.67 4.54
C SER A 26 11.51 -9.05 3.08
N THR A 27 12.72 -9.53 2.78
CA THR A 27 13.06 -10.08 1.47
C THR A 27 12.10 -11.20 1.03
N ILE A 28 11.52 -11.93 1.98
CA ILE A 28 10.56 -13.00 1.72
C ILE A 28 9.25 -12.42 1.17
N VAL A 29 8.73 -11.37 1.78
CA VAL A 29 7.49 -10.69 1.33
C VAL A 29 7.69 -10.10 -0.07
N TRP A 30 8.84 -9.46 -0.31
CA TRP A 30 9.20 -8.97 -1.64
C TRP A 30 9.31 -10.10 -2.67
N ALA A 31 9.98 -11.20 -2.33
CA ALA A 31 10.10 -12.35 -3.23
C ALA A 31 8.74 -12.95 -3.58
N ASN A 32 7.84 -13.11 -2.62
CA ASN A 32 6.48 -13.59 -2.82
C ASN A 32 5.68 -12.67 -3.75
N THR A 33 5.76 -11.36 -3.53
CA THR A 33 5.07 -10.36 -4.35
C THR A 33 5.54 -10.42 -5.80
N ILE A 34 6.86 -10.38 -6.03
CA ILE A 34 7.46 -10.48 -7.37
C ILE A 34 7.08 -11.81 -8.03
N ALA A 35 7.19 -12.93 -7.31
CA ALA A 35 6.89 -14.26 -7.85
C ALA A 35 5.42 -14.37 -8.28
N VAL A 36 4.47 -13.95 -7.46
CA VAL A 36 3.04 -13.99 -7.78
C VAL A 36 2.72 -13.10 -8.98
N VAL A 37 3.27 -11.88 -9.03
CA VAL A 37 3.08 -10.96 -10.16
C VAL A 37 3.62 -11.56 -11.46
N LEU A 38 4.82 -12.11 -11.44
CA LEU A 38 5.42 -12.77 -12.63
C LEU A 38 4.61 -13.98 -13.10
N VAL A 39 4.13 -14.82 -12.17
CA VAL A 39 3.25 -15.95 -12.50
C VAL A 39 1.92 -15.45 -13.07
N ALA A 40 1.30 -14.44 -12.43
CA ALA A 40 0.05 -13.86 -12.90
C ALA A 40 0.19 -13.26 -14.31
N LEU A 41 1.27 -12.52 -14.58
CA LEU A 41 1.58 -12.00 -15.91
C LEU A 41 1.78 -13.13 -16.93
N SER A 42 2.53 -14.16 -16.58
CA SER A 42 2.80 -15.30 -17.47
C SER A 42 1.52 -16.02 -17.86
N VAL A 43 0.66 -16.29 -16.88
CA VAL A 43 -0.66 -16.87 -17.10
C VAL A 43 -1.54 -15.92 -17.92
N GLY A 44 -1.49 -14.63 -17.62
CA GLY A 44 -2.18 -13.57 -18.34
C GLY A 44 -1.77 -13.53 -19.82
N TYR A 45 -0.49 -13.60 -20.13
CA TYR A 45 0.01 -13.66 -21.50
C TYR A 45 -0.54 -14.88 -22.25
N TRP A 46 -0.53 -16.03 -21.62
CA TRP A 46 -1.03 -17.26 -22.24
C TRP A 46 -2.55 -17.23 -22.50
N PHE A 47 -3.34 -16.78 -21.53
CA PHE A 47 -4.78 -16.60 -21.71
C PHE A 47 -5.09 -15.47 -22.69
N GLY A 48 -4.36 -14.37 -22.61
CA GLY A 48 -4.55 -13.20 -23.49
C GLY A 48 -4.35 -13.53 -24.95
N GLY A 49 -3.36 -14.37 -25.30
CA GLY A 49 -3.19 -14.86 -26.67
C GLY A 49 -4.42 -15.61 -27.17
N ARG A 50 -4.93 -16.57 -26.37
CA ARG A 50 -6.15 -17.32 -26.73
C ARG A 50 -7.40 -16.45 -26.84
N MET A 51 -7.54 -15.47 -25.95
CA MET A 51 -8.67 -14.54 -25.99
C MET A 51 -8.58 -13.62 -27.20
N ALA A 52 -7.38 -13.17 -27.56
CA ALA A 52 -7.12 -12.33 -28.72
C ALA A 52 -7.47 -13.05 -30.05
N ASP A 53 -7.19 -14.34 -30.14
CA ASP A 53 -7.54 -15.13 -31.32
C ASP A 53 -9.05 -15.36 -31.47
N ARG A 54 -9.75 -15.49 -30.33
CA ARG A 54 -11.21 -15.71 -30.35
C ARG A 54 -12.01 -14.41 -30.52
N HIS A 55 -11.53 -13.33 -29.94
CA HIS A 55 -12.25 -12.05 -29.90
C HIS A 55 -11.30 -10.88 -30.24
N PRO A 56 -10.77 -10.80 -31.46
CA PRO A 56 -9.79 -9.79 -31.85
C PRO A 56 -10.45 -8.41 -32.01
N THR A 57 -11.04 -7.88 -30.95
CA THR A 57 -11.75 -6.60 -30.98
C THR A 57 -11.25 -5.66 -29.88
N LEU A 58 -11.13 -4.37 -30.22
CA LEU A 58 -10.71 -3.34 -29.27
C LEU A 58 -11.67 -3.22 -28.06
N PRO A 59 -13.02 -3.26 -28.25
CA PRO A 59 -13.93 -3.21 -27.10
C PRO A 59 -13.76 -4.37 -26.11
N ALA A 60 -13.46 -5.58 -26.58
CA ALA A 60 -13.22 -6.72 -25.70
C ALA A 60 -11.94 -6.53 -24.88
N LEU A 61 -10.84 -6.07 -25.51
CA LEU A 61 -9.61 -5.71 -24.80
C LEU A 61 -9.86 -4.62 -23.76
N CYS A 62 -10.53 -3.52 -24.16
CA CYS A 62 -10.83 -2.43 -23.24
C CYS A 62 -11.76 -2.86 -22.09
N GLY A 63 -12.70 -3.78 -22.34
CA GLY A 63 -13.55 -4.36 -21.30
C GLY A 63 -12.75 -5.14 -20.26
N THR A 64 -11.75 -5.92 -20.70
CA THR A 64 -10.85 -6.64 -19.80
C THR A 64 -9.99 -5.69 -18.96
N VAL A 65 -9.44 -4.64 -19.59
CA VAL A 65 -8.67 -3.61 -18.86
C VAL A 65 -9.54 -2.88 -17.85
N LEU A 66 -10.78 -2.54 -18.21
CA LEU A 66 -11.70 -1.87 -17.30
C LEU A 66 -12.05 -2.76 -16.09
N ALA A 67 -12.29 -4.06 -16.32
CA ALA A 67 -12.53 -5.01 -15.23
C ALA A 67 -11.30 -5.15 -14.31
N ALA A 68 -10.09 -5.21 -14.89
CA ALA A 68 -8.85 -5.19 -14.11
C ALA A 68 -8.70 -3.91 -13.28
N SER A 69 -9.07 -2.75 -13.85
CA SER A 69 -9.05 -1.46 -13.14
C SER A 69 -9.99 -1.44 -11.94
N VAL A 70 -11.19 -2.00 -12.09
CA VAL A 70 -12.16 -2.11 -10.97
C VAL A 70 -11.59 -3.02 -9.88
N LEU A 71 -11.07 -4.19 -10.24
CA LEU A 71 -10.46 -5.10 -9.26
C LEU A 71 -9.28 -4.44 -8.55
N MET A 72 -8.40 -3.75 -9.28
CA MET A 72 -7.29 -3.01 -8.70
C MET A 72 -7.76 -1.91 -7.75
N ALA A 73 -8.82 -1.19 -8.09
CA ALA A 73 -9.40 -0.16 -7.22
C ALA A 73 -10.01 -0.74 -5.94
N LEU A 74 -10.46 -1.99 -5.96
CA LEU A 74 -11.03 -2.66 -4.79
C LEU A 74 -9.97 -3.21 -3.82
N VAL A 75 -8.74 -3.48 -4.30
CA VAL A 75 -7.66 -4.06 -3.48
C VAL A 75 -7.50 -3.36 -2.14
N PRO A 76 -7.28 -2.04 -2.05
CA PRO A 76 -7.02 -1.39 -0.77
C PRO A 76 -8.20 -1.41 0.21
N PHE A 77 -9.44 -1.58 -0.27
CA PHE A 77 -10.62 -1.63 0.60
C PHE A 77 -10.90 -3.02 1.17
N VAL A 78 -10.41 -4.05 0.49
CA VAL A 78 -10.59 -5.45 0.88
C VAL A 78 -9.37 -5.98 1.63
N SER A 79 -8.21 -5.33 1.46
CA SER A 79 -6.94 -5.81 2.00
C SER A 79 -6.92 -5.91 3.51
N ASP A 80 -7.33 -4.88 4.23
CA ASP A 80 -7.25 -4.83 5.69
C ASP A 80 -8.04 -5.96 6.37
N PRO A 81 -9.37 -6.10 6.16
CA PRO A 81 -10.13 -7.19 6.77
C PRO A 81 -9.68 -8.58 6.30
N PHE A 82 -9.19 -8.70 5.06
CA PHE A 82 -8.69 -9.98 4.53
C PHE A 82 -7.34 -10.36 5.13
N LEU A 83 -6.40 -9.43 5.23
CA LEU A 83 -5.06 -9.70 5.73
C LEU A 83 -5.04 -9.90 7.25
N SER A 84 -5.86 -9.15 8.02
CA SER A 84 -6.05 -9.36 9.44
C SER A 84 -6.58 -10.76 9.74
N LEU A 85 -7.62 -11.21 9.01
CA LEU A 85 -8.14 -12.57 9.13
C LEU A 85 -7.09 -13.62 8.75
N SER A 86 -6.25 -13.33 7.77
CA SER A 86 -5.17 -14.22 7.35
C SER A 86 -4.09 -14.34 8.41
N LEU A 87 -3.71 -13.26 9.08
CA LEU A 87 -2.77 -13.28 10.20
C LEU A 87 -3.26 -14.21 11.32
N ASP A 88 -4.48 -14.01 11.79
CA ASP A 88 -5.08 -14.81 12.86
C ASP A 88 -5.08 -16.33 12.50
N ALA A 89 -5.39 -16.65 11.26
CA ALA A 89 -5.40 -18.02 10.79
C ALA A 89 -4.00 -18.63 10.72
N PHE A 90 -3.01 -17.89 10.21
CA PHE A 90 -1.64 -18.41 10.04
C PHE A 90 -0.85 -18.44 11.34
N ASP A 91 -1.08 -17.54 12.29
CA ASP A 91 -0.51 -17.59 13.63
C ASP A 91 -0.96 -18.85 14.38
N THR A 92 -2.24 -19.21 14.24
CA THR A 92 -2.80 -20.42 14.85
C THR A 92 -2.11 -21.70 14.34
N TYR A 93 -1.67 -21.72 13.07
CA TYR A 93 -1.03 -22.88 12.44
C TYR A 93 0.50 -22.80 12.38
N SER A 94 1.12 -21.76 12.94
CA SER A 94 2.59 -21.54 12.91
C SER A 94 3.20 -21.55 11.49
N VAL A 95 2.43 -21.16 10.48
CA VAL A 95 2.84 -21.24 9.06
C VAL A 95 3.67 -20.03 8.62
N GLY A 96 3.80 -19.02 9.48
CA GLY A 96 4.73 -17.90 9.30
C GLY A 96 4.39 -16.92 8.18
N GLY A 97 5.17 -15.83 8.14
CA GLY A 97 4.99 -14.73 7.18
C GLY A 97 5.15 -15.12 5.70
N PHE A 98 5.84 -16.23 5.38
CA PHE A 98 5.97 -16.73 4.01
C PHE A 98 4.62 -17.13 3.41
N ALA A 99 3.90 -18.04 4.05
CA ALA A 99 2.63 -18.53 3.50
C ALA A 99 1.53 -17.47 3.57
N GLY A 100 1.49 -16.66 4.64
CA GLY A 100 0.54 -15.57 4.80
C GLY A 100 0.70 -14.50 3.71
N SER A 101 1.91 -14.01 3.48
CA SER A 101 2.18 -13.02 2.44
C SER A 101 1.95 -13.58 1.04
N LEU A 102 2.35 -14.83 0.77
CA LEU A 102 2.10 -15.50 -0.51
C LEU A 102 0.59 -15.58 -0.81
N PHE A 103 -0.20 -16.01 0.18
CA PHE A 103 -1.65 -16.10 0.04
C PHE A 103 -2.30 -14.72 -0.10
N GLY A 104 -1.85 -13.73 0.68
CA GLY A 104 -2.32 -12.36 0.60
C GLY A 104 -2.15 -11.76 -0.80
N VAL A 105 -0.94 -11.83 -1.35
CA VAL A 105 -0.67 -11.32 -2.71
C VAL A 105 -1.44 -12.12 -3.76
N LEU A 106 -1.50 -13.45 -3.64
CA LEU A 106 -2.22 -14.29 -4.58
C LEU A 106 -3.72 -13.94 -4.63
N ALA A 107 -4.35 -13.74 -3.47
CA ALA A 107 -5.78 -13.45 -3.40
C ALA A 107 -6.14 -12.03 -3.85
N LEU A 108 -5.32 -11.03 -3.49
CA LEU A 108 -5.62 -9.62 -3.72
C LEU A 108 -5.10 -9.12 -5.07
N VAL A 109 -3.90 -9.53 -5.48
CA VAL A 109 -3.16 -8.89 -6.58
C VAL A 109 -3.09 -9.76 -7.83
N ALA A 110 -3.09 -11.09 -7.69
CA ALA A 110 -2.87 -11.96 -8.85
C ALA A 110 -3.93 -11.81 -9.94
N LEU A 111 -5.22 -11.68 -9.58
CA LEU A 111 -6.28 -11.60 -10.58
C LEU A 111 -6.25 -10.29 -11.39
N PRO A 112 -6.19 -9.08 -10.80
CA PRO A 112 -6.07 -7.85 -11.57
C PRO A 112 -4.80 -7.82 -12.44
N VAL A 113 -3.65 -8.29 -11.93
CA VAL A 113 -2.40 -8.35 -12.69
C VAL A 113 -2.47 -9.35 -13.84
N LEU A 114 -3.05 -10.53 -13.62
CA LEU A 114 -3.30 -11.52 -14.68
C LEU A 114 -4.12 -10.89 -15.82
N MET A 115 -5.18 -10.17 -15.50
CA MET A 115 -6.02 -9.50 -16.51
C MET A 115 -5.24 -8.42 -17.27
N LEU A 116 -4.41 -7.62 -16.60
CA LEU A 116 -3.51 -6.68 -17.25
C LEU A 116 -2.48 -7.38 -18.14
N GLY A 117 -1.98 -8.54 -17.73
CA GLY A 117 -1.09 -9.37 -18.53
C GLY A 117 -1.69 -9.77 -19.89
N THR A 118 -3.01 -9.96 -19.99
CA THR A 118 -3.67 -10.31 -21.27
C THR A 118 -3.49 -9.25 -22.34
N VAL A 119 -3.20 -8.01 -21.96
CA VAL A 119 -3.15 -6.84 -22.87
C VAL A 119 -2.02 -6.95 -23.88
N SER A 120 -0.85 -7.45 -23.49
CA SER A 120 0.31 -7.50 -24.38
C SER A 120 0.09 -8.35 -25.62
N PRO A 121 -0.26 -9.65 -25.52
CA PRO A 121 -0.52 -10.46 -26.70
C PRO A 121 -1.76 -9.97 -27.50
N TRP A 122 -2.76 -9.47 -26.80
CA TRP A 122 -3.98 -8.94 -27.45
C TRP A 122 -3.70 -7.68 -28.27
N ALA A 123 -2.92 -6.72 -27.72
CA ALA A 123 -2.54 -5.51 -28.44
C ALA A 123 -1.66 -5.82 -29.66
N ILE A 124 -0.72 -6.77 -29.53
CA ILE A 124 0.09 -7.25 -30.65
C ILE A 124 -0.83 -7.84 -31.74
N ARG A 125 -1.76 -8.72 -31.37
CA ARG A 125 -2.71 -9.34 -32.32
C ARG A 125 -3.57 -8.31 -33.05
N LEU A 126 -4.05 -7.28 -32.35
CA LEU A 126 -4.85 -6.19 -32.96
C LEU A 126 -4.04 -5.27 -33.90
N LYS A 127 -2.74 -5.12 -33.64
CA LYS A 127 -1.86 -4.24 -34.42
C LYS A 127 -1.21 -4.93 -35.60
N MET A 128 -1.06 -6.26 -35.54
CA MET A 128 -0.38 -7.05 -36.56
C MET A 128 -1.25 -7.13 -37.84
N HIS A 129 -0.67 -6.71 -38.96
CA HIS A 129 -1.32 -6.73 -40.28
C HIS A 129 -0.81 -7.89 -41.13
N ALA A 130 0.46 -8.20 -41.05
CA ALA A 130 1.12 -9.29 -41.77
C ALA A 130 2.08 -10.04 -40.83
N ILE A 131 2.43 -11.28 -41.17
CA ILE A 131 3.34 -12.12 -40.38
C ILE A 131 4.77 -11.55 -40.46
N GLU A 132 5.13 -10.97 -41.58
CA GLU A 132 6.43 -10.38 -41.84
C GLU A 132 6.78 -9.23 -40.87
N ASP A 133 5.76 -8.47 -40.43
CA ASP A 133 5.90 -7.32 -39.52
C ASP A 133 5.78 -7.71 -38.04
N SER A 134 5.67 -9.00 -37.74
CA SER A 134 5.37 -9.49 -36.40
C SER A 134 6.46 -9.14 -35.38
N GLY A 135 7.72 -9.29 -35.78
CA GLY A 135 8.89 -9.00 -34.92
C GLY A 135 9.00 -7.53 -34.54
N GLU A 136 8.86 -6.63 -35.53
CA GLU A 136 8.89 -5.19 -35.30
C GLU A 136 7.72 -4.72 -34.43
N THR A 137 6.51 -5.19 -34.72
CA THR A 137 5.31 -4.85 -33.96
C THR A 137 5.43 -5.32 -32.50
N ALA A 138 5.87 -6.56 -32.27
CA ALA A 138 6.06 -7.10 -30.93
C ALA A 138 7.13 -6.33 -30.17
N GLY A 139 8.32 -6.11 -30.78
CA GLY A 139 9.42 -5.36 -30.18
C GLY A 139 9.01 -3.95 -29.78
N ARG A 140 8.30 -3.22 -30.65
CA ARG A 140 7.78 -1.89 -30.35
C ARG A 140 6.77 -1.89 -29.22
N MET A 141 5.85 -2.85 -29.18
CA MET A 141 4.85 -2.96 -28.13
C MET A 141 5.49 -3.26 -26.76
N TYR A 142 6.45 -4.20 -26.73
CA TYR A 142 7.21 -4.48 -25.50
C TYR A 142 8.03 -3.30 -25.02
N ALA A 143 8.72 -2.59 -25.92
CA ALA A 143 9.48 -1.39 -25.55
C ALA A 143 8.57 -0.32 -24.91
N ILE A 144 7.40 -0.04 -25.50
CA ILE A 144 6.43 0.91 -24.94
C ILE A 144 5.93 0.44 -23.57
N SER A 145 5.65 -0.85 -23.40
CA SER A 145 5.22 -1.41 -22.12
C SER A 145 6.31 -1.30 -21.06
N THR A 146 7.56 -1.62 -21.41
CA THR A 146 8.71 -1.56 -20.50
C THR A 146 9.00 -0.14 -20.02
N VAL A 147 8.94 0.85 -20.93
CA VAL A 147 9.07 2.26 -20.53
C VAL A 147 7.94 2.66 -19.58
N GLY A 148 6.72 2.22 -19.87
CA GLY A 148 5.60 2.42 -18.94
C GLY A 148 5.87 1.79 -17.56
N SER A 149 6.33 0.54 -17.54
CA SER A 149 6.66 -0.18 -16.30
C SER A 149 7.72 0.54 -15.47
N LEU A 150 8.79 1.00 -16.12
CA LEU A 150 9.84 1.78 -15.47
C LEU A 150 9.28 3.06 -14.82
N LEU A 151 8.49 3.81 -15.57
CA LEU A 151 7.86 5.03 -15.04
C LEU A 151 6.88 4.72 -13.91
N GLY A 152 6.10 3.65 -14.01
CA GLY A 152 5.18 3.21 -12.97
C GLY A 152 5.90 2.85 -11.66
N THR A 153 7.01 2.13 -11.75
CA THR A 153 7.83 1.77 -10.60
C THR A 153 8.36 3.01 -9.88
N PHE A 154 8.99 3.94 -10.61
CA PHE A 154 9.51 5.17 -9.98
C PHE A 154 8.39 6.10 -9.52
N ALA A 155 7.28 6.21 -10.26
CA ALA A 155 6.15 7.01 -9.83
C ALA A 155 5.53 6.47 -8.54
N ALA A 156 5.38 5.15 -8.40
CA ALA A 156 4.88 4.53 -7.18
C ALA A 156 5.80 4.81 -6.00
N SER A 157 7.09 4.46 -6.13
CA SER A 157 8.03 4.48 -5.00
C SER A 157 8.47 5.87 -4.58
N LEU A 158 8.70 6.80 -5.53
CA LEU A 158 9.29 8.11 -5.23
C LEU A 158 8.26 9.25 -5.13
N LEU A 159 7.05 9.06 -5.66
CA LEU A 159 6.07 10.14 -5.73
C LEU A 159 4.73 9.74 -5.10
N LEU A 160 4.09 8.66 -5.58
CA LEU A 160 2.70 8.40 -5.18
C LEU A 160 2.61 7.89 -3.75
N ILE A 161 3.37 6.85 -3.38
CA ILE A 161 3.32 6.32 -2.02
C ILE A 161 3.69 7.41 -1.00
N PRO A 162 4.81 8.14 -1.12
CA PRO A 162 5.15 9.18 -0.15
C PRO A 162 4.19 10.37 -0.12
N LEU A 163 3.59 10.75 -1.26
CA LEU A 163 2.76 11.97 -1.32
C LEU A 163 1.27 11.74 -1.05
N VAL A 164 0.74 10.56 -1.43
CA VAL A 164 -0.70 10.29 -1.38
C VAL A 164 -1.07 8.96 -0.73
N GLY A 165 -0.08 8.17 -0.36
CA GLY A 165 -0.26 6.89 0.33
C GLY A 165 -0.53 5.70 -0.59
N THR A 166 -0.40 4.51 -0.02
CA THR A 166 -0.52 3.23 -0.74
C THR A 166 -1.89 3.04 -1.37
N GLN A 167 -2.96 3.36 -0.64
CA GLN A 167 -4.33 3.25 -1.12
C GLN A 167 -4.59 4.12 -2.34
N ARG A 168 -4.26 5.41 -2.27
CA ARG A 168 -4.45 6.35 -3.38
C ARG A 168 -3.55 6.01 -4.56
N THR A 169 -2.41 5.38 -4.33
CA THR A 169 -1.54 4.86 -5.38
C THR A 169 -2.24 3.77 -6.20
N PHE A 170 -2.89 2.79 -5.56
CA PHE A 170 -3.73 1.79 -6.26
C PHE A 170 -4.85 2.45 -7.05
N LEU A 171 -5.56 3.39 -6.44
CA LEU A 171 -6.66 4.13 -7.11
C LEU A 171 -6.16 4.96 -8.29
N THR A 172 -4.97 5.56 -8.20
CA THR A 172 -4.36 6.32 -9.30
C THR A 172 -4.05 5.42 -10.49
N PHE A 173 -3.43 4.26 -10.28
CA PHE A 173 -3.17 3.33 -11.37
C PHE A 173 -4.44 2.70 -11.94
N ALA A 174 -5.42 2.41 -11.10
CA ALA A 174 -6.74 1.98 -11.53
C ALA A 174 -7.44 3.04 -12.37
N LEU A 175 -7.35 4.31 -11.98
CA LEU A 175 -7.92 5.43 -12.73
C LEU A 175 -7.26 5.60 -14.09
N ILE A 176 -5.93 5.57 -14.16
CA ILE A 176 -5.17 5.68 -15.42
C ILE A 176 -5.62 4.59 -16.40
N THR A 177 -5.70 3.34 -15.95
CA THR A 177 -6.10 2.21 -16.81
C THR A 177 -7.58 2.25 -17.15
N ALA A 178 -8.45 2.66 -16.22
CA ALA A 178 -9.88 2.83 -16.46
C ALA A 178 -10.19 3.94 -17.50
N LEU A 179 -9.47 5.08 -17.42
CA LEU A 179 -9.59 6.17 -18.40
C LEU A 179 -9.22 5.69 -19.80
N VAL A 180 -8.08 5.02 -19.94
CA VAL A 180 -7.64 4.49 -21.24
C VAL A 180 -8.63 3.44 -21.76
N ALA A 181 -9.15 2.57 -20.92
CA ALA A 181 -10.13 1.56 -21.29
C ALA A 181 -11.47 2.20 -21.73
N ALA A 182 -11.92 3.24 -21.03
CA ALA A 182 -13.16 3.94 -21.35
C ALA A 182 -13.14 4.58 -22.75
N LEU A 183 -11.97 5.03 -23.24
CA LEU A 183 -11.81 5.58 -24.60
C LEU A 183 -12.15 4.56 -25.70
N GLY A 184 -11.97 3.28 -25.45
CA GLY A 184 -12.29 2.20 -26.39
C GLY A 184 -13.69 1.60 -26.21
N LEU A 185 -14.48 2.13 -25.27
CA LEU A 185 -15.80 1.62 -24.92
C LEU A 185 -16.92 2.65 -25.17
N ARG A 186 -18.16 2.24 -24.95
CA ARG A 186 -19.31 3.14 -25.05
C ARG A 186 -19.34 4.14 -23.89
N MET A 187 -19.91 5.32 -24.11
CA MET A 187 -19.98 6.44 -23.15
C MET A 187 -20.46 6.06 -21.73
N ARG A 188 -21.34 5.08 -21.60
CA ARG A 188 -21.82 4.59 -20.28
C ARG A 188 -20.70 4.07 -19.37
N TRP A 189 -19.59 3.59 -19.93
CA TRP A 189 -18.47 3.05 -19.17
C TRP A 189 -17.56 4.13 -18.58
N VAL A 190 -17.76 5.40 -18.92
CA VAL A 190 -17.10 6.55 -18.29
C VAL A 190 -17.47 6.68 -16.81
N LEU A 191 -18.60 6.09 -16.38
CA LEU A 191 -18.99 6.06 -14.97
C LEU A 191 -17.95 5.35 -14.08
N VAL A 192 -17.21 4.37 -14.60
CA VAL A 192 -16.19 3.65 -13.82
C VAL A 192 -15.01 4.55 -13.45
N PRO A 193 -14.30 5.20 -14.40
CA PRO A 193 -13.25 6.13 -14.01
C PRO A 193 -13.76 7.31 -13.18
N VAL A 194 -14.99 7.77 -13.37
CA VAL A 194 -15.60 8.82 -12.52
C VAL A 194 -15.76 8.31 -11.08
N ALA A 195 -16.23 7.09 -10.89
CA ALA A 195 -16.37 6.50 -9.55
C ALA A 195 -15.00 6.33 -8.87
N ILE A 196 -13.98 5.85 -9.60
CA ILE A 196 -12.61 5.72 -9.07
C ILE A 196 -12.04 7.11 -8.72
N ALA A 197 -12.26 8.12 -9.56
CA ALA A 197 -11.84 9.48 -9.27
C ALA A 197 -12.54 10.07 -8.02
N ALA A 198 -13.81 9.75 -7.82
CA ALA A 198 -14.54 10.15 -6.61
C ALA A 198 -13.96 9.48 -5.34
N LEU A 199 -13.59 8.20 -5.42
CA LEU A 199 -12.91 7.50 -4.33
C LEU A 199 -11.51 8.09 -4.05
N LEU A 200 -10.78 8.46 -5.10
CA LEU A 200 -9.47 9.10 -4.97
C LEU A 200 -9.55 10.48 -4.31
N ALA A 201 -10.64 11.21 -4.55
CA ALA A 201 -10.90 12.52 -3.96
C ALA A 201 -11.56 12.46 -2.58
N ALA A 202 -11.88 11.28 -2.06
CA ALA A 202 -12.50 11.12 -0.75
C ALA A 202 -11.58 11.68 0.36
N PRO A 203 -12.14 12.36 1.37
CA PRO A 203 -11.35 12.92 2.46
C PRO A 203 -10.69 11.82 3.31
N VAL A 204 -9.64 12.22 4.02
CA VAL A 204 -8.91 11.39 5.00
C VAL A 204 -9.88 10.84 6.05
N GLY A 205 -9.67 9.62 6.50
CA GLY A 205 -10.47 8.96 7.53
C GLY A 205 -11.83 8.43 7.08
N LEU A 206 -12.34 8.83 5.89
CA LEU A 206 -13.62 8.29 5.39
C LEU A 206 -13.48 6.83 4.92
N VAL A 207 -12.31 6.46 4.45
CA VAL A 207 -12.06 5.14 3.85
C VAL A 207 -11.35 4.21 4.83
N LYS A 208 -10.43 4.75 5.64
CA LYS A 208 -9.74 4.03 6.72
C LYS A 208 -10.23 4.55 8.08
N ALA A 209 -11.55 4.47 8.31
CA ALA A 209 -12.11 4.84 9.58
C ALA A 209 -11.55 3.96 10.71
N SER A 210 -11.33 4.57 11.88
CA SER A 210 -11.02 3.82 13.09
C SER A 210 -12.32 3.47 13.81
N ASP A 211 -12.41 2.27 14.35
CA ASP A 211 -13.51 1.85 15.24
C ASP A 211 -13.38 2.44 16.66
N LYS A 212 -12.22 3.00 17.00
CA LYS A 212 -11.88 3.56 18.32
C LYS A 212 -12.21 5.05 18.45
N GLY A 213 -12.14 5.80 17.36
CA GLY A 213 -12.29 7.25 17.39
C GLY A 213 -12.18 7.92 16.01
N GLU A 214 -12.02 9.23 15.99
CA GLU A 214 -11.89 10.03 14.77
C GLU A 214 -10.43 10.05 14.30
N VAL A 215 -10.18 9.75 13.03
CA VAL A 215 -8.86 9.91 12.43
C VAL A 215 -8.64 11.39 12.11
N ILE A 216 -7.83 12.06 12.92
CA ILE A 216 -7.55 13.50 12.78
C ILE A 216 -6.33 13.81 11.93
N HIS A 217 -5.44 12.85 11.75
CA HIS A 217 -4.26 12.95 10.88
C HIS A 217 -3.96 11.59 10.26
N GLU A 218 -3.46 11.58 9.02
CA GLU A 218 -3.03 10.39 8.29
C GLU A 218 -1.87 10.75 7.37
N ALA A 219 -0.80 9.95 7.42
CA ALA A 219 0.34 10.05 6.53
C ALA A 219 0.84 8.66 6.13
N ASP A 220 1.27 8.51 4.88
CA ASP A 220 2.00 7.33 4.42
C ASP A 220 3.43 7.77 4.14
N THR A 221 4.29 7.63 5.14
CA THR A 221 5.66 8.12 5.11
C THR A 221 6.57 7.22 4.28
N GLU A 222 7.83 7.59 4.11
CA GLU A 222 8.84 6.72 3.47
C GLU A 222 8.97 5.38 4.20
N TYR A 223 8.74 5.35 5.53
CA TYR A 223 8.96 4.18 6.37
C TYR A 223 7.69 3.38 6.61
N GLN A 224 6.54 4.06 6.87
CA GLN A 224 5.33 3.38 7.36
C GLN A 224 4.07 4.24 7.17
N TYR A 225 2.93 3.58 7.24
CA TYR A 225 1.66 4.28 7.39
C TYR A 225 1.51 4.73 8.84
N ALA A 226 1.18 6.00 9.05
CA ALA A 226 0.93 6.61 10.35
C ALA A 226 -0.42 7.29 10.36
N ARG A 227 -1.17 7.18 11.47
CA ARG A 227 -2.39 7.94 11.71
C ARG A 227 -2.51 8.34 13.16
N VAL A 228 -3.17 9.46 13.41
CA VAL A 228 -3.56 9.89 14.75
C VAL A 228 -5.06 9.72 14.90
N VAL A 229 -5.45 8.95 15.90
CA VAL A 229 -6.85 8.69 16.25
C VAL A 229 -7.16 9.44 17.55
N GLU A 230 -8.13 10.34 17.51
CA GLU A 230 -8.67 11.00 18.69
C GLU A 230 -9.86 10.23 19.24
N LEU A 231 -9.77 9.79 20.49
CA LEU A 231 -10.79 9.07 21.21
C LEU A 231 -11.85 10.05 21.76
N PRO A 232 -13.07 9.56 22.14
CA PRO A 232 -14.12 10.42 22.66
C PRO A 232 -13.79 11.18 23.96
N ASP A 233 -12.79 10.73 24.71
CA ASP A 233 -12.30 11.37 25.94
C ASP A 233 -11.16 12.39 25.68
N GLY A 234 -10.78 12.59 24.42
CA GLY A 234 -9.70 13.50 24.00
C GLY A 234 -8.30 12.87 24.06
N GLU A 235 -8.21 11.58 24.40
CA GLU A 235 -6.96 10.83 24.28
C GLU A 235 -6.61 10.69 22.78
N ARG A 236 -5.32 10.82 22.41
CA ARG A 236 -4.84 10.66 21.03
C ARG A 236 -3.83 9.53 20.95
N HIS A 237 -4.04 8.66 20.00
CA HIS A 237 -3.17 7.54 19.71
C HIS A 237 -2.45 7.76 18.38
N LEU A 238 -1.12 7.72 18.39
CA LEU A 238 -0.34 7.50 17.16
C LEU A 238 -0.35 6.01 16.87
N GLU A 239 -1.07 5.62 15.84
CA GLU A 239 -1.11 4.26 15.33
C GLU A 239 -0.25 4.17 14.06
N LEU A 240 0.64 3.18 14.03
CA LEU A 240 1.48 2.86 12.89
C LEU A 240 1.03 1.55 12.25
N ASN A 241 1.48 1.31 11.01
CA ASN A 241 1.26 0.05 10.30
C ASN A 241 -0.23 -0.36 10.25
N GLU A 242 -1.07 0.48 9.64
CA GLU A 242 -2.50 0.25 9.45
C GLU A 242 -3.32 0.15 10.76
N GLY A 243 -2.79 0.71 11.86
CA GLY A 243 -3.46 0.67 13.17
C GLY A 243 -3.27 -0.62 13.95
N LEU A 244 -2.32 -1.48 13.54
CA LEU A 244 -2.03 -2.74 14.22
C LEU A 244 -1.44 -2.53 15.62
N ALA A 245 -0.76 -1.40 15.85
CA ALA A 245 -0.21 -1.09 17.16
C ALA A 245 -0.25 0.42 17.44
N VAL A 246 -0.46 0.77 18.71
CA VAL A 246 -0.31 2.13 19.24
C VAL A 246 1.16 2.34 19.60
N HIS A 247 1.78 3.38 19.02
CA HIS A 247 3.20 3.70 19.22
C HIS A 247 3.45 4.95 20.05
N SER A 248 2.44 5.78 20.22
CA SER A 248 2.47 6.91 21.15
C SER A 248 1.06 7.22 21.65
N VAL A 249 0.98 7.72 22.87
CA VAL A 249 -0.27 8.11 23.53
C VAL A 249 -0.13 9.54 24.06
N TYR A 250 -1.09 10.37 23.74
CA TYR A 250 -1.25 11.69 24.34
C TYR A 250 -2.55 11.72 25.13
N ARG A 251 -2.49 12.15 26.41
CA ARG A 251 -3.64 12.44 27.25
C ARG A 251 -3.63 13.92 27.63
N PRO A 252 -4.78 14.58 27.59
CA PRO A 252 -4.84 16.03 27.87
C PRO A 252 -4.68 16.35 29.37
N ASP A 253 -5.02 15.41 30.26
CA ASP A 253 -5.08 15.58 31.70
C ASP A 253 -3.86 15.03 32.45
N THR A 254 -3.07 14.17 31.81
CA THR A 254 -1.91 13.52 32.45
C THR A 254 -0.86 13.12 31.41
N VAL A 255 0.39 12.95 31.87
CA VAL A 255 1.47 12.38 31.07
C VAL A 255 1.57 10.87 31.22
N LEU A 256 0.86 10.29 32.22
CA LEU A 256 0.83 8.85 32.44
C LEU A 256 -0.18 8.19 31.51
N THR A 257 0.21 7.10 30.89
CA THR A 257 -0.60 6.39 29.90
C THR A 257 -1.35 5.18 30.47
N GLY A 258 -0.90 4.67 31.61
CA GLY A 258 -1.36 3.38 32.15
C GLY A 258 -0.76 2.18 31.40
N GLY A 259 0.20 2.41 30.51
CA GLY A 259 0.80 1.39 29.67
C GLY A 259 2.31 1.25 29.86
N VAL A 260 2.97 0.64 28.87
CA VAL A 260 4.39 0.31 28.90
C VAL A 260 5.30 1.53 29.05
N TRP A 261 4.88 2.69 28.54
CA TRP A 261 5.67 3.93 28.60
C TRP A 261 5.90 4.42 30.03
N ASP A 262 4.95 4.17 30.95
CA ASP A 262 5.09 4.55 32.36
C ASP A 262 6.19 3.72 33.04
N GLY A 263 6.41 2.49 32.56
CA GLY A 263 7.50 1.62 33.03
C GLY A 263 8.88 2.23 32.80
N TYR A 264 9.08 2.94 31.70
CA TYR A 264 10.36 3.58 31.38
C TYR A 264 10.74 4.70 32.36
N LEU A 265 9.80 5.27 33.12
CA LEU A 265 10.10 6.24 34.18
C LEU A 265 10.76 5.60 35.40
N ILE A 266 10.47 4.34 35.68
CA ILE A 266 10.94 3.63 36.86
C ILE A 266 12.07 2.62 36.57
N GLU A 267 12.18 2.13 35.35
CA GLU A 267 13.17 1.14 34.96
C GLU A 267 14.63 1.55 35.26
N PRO A 268 15.08 2.82 35.03
CA PRO A 268 16.43 3.25 35.36
C PRO A 268 16.79 3.09 36.83
N PHE A 269 15.83 3.18 37.74
CA PHE A 269 16.06 3.01 39.18
C PHE A 269 16.32 1.56 39.59
N SER A 270 16.24 0.61 38.69
CA SER A 270 16.72 -0.75 38.91
C SER A 270 18.24 -0.81 39.02
N VAL A 271 18.95 0.19 38.50
CA VAL A 271 20.41 0.28 38.46
C VAL A 271 20.97 1.63 38.96
N LEU A 272 20.13 2.65 39.12
CA LEU A 272 20.50 4.00 39.53
C LEU A 272 19.77 4.38 40.84
N ASP A 273 20.45 5.08 41.74
CA ASP A 273 19.87 5.60 42.98
C ASP A 273 19.22 6.99 42.81
N ALA A 274 19.37 7.62 41.63
CA ALA A 274 18.86 8.94 41.32
C ALA A 274 18.37 8.98 39.84
N PRO A 275 17.55 9.96 39.48
CA PRO A 275 17.18 10.18 38.06
C PRO A 275 18.42 10.32 37.19
N PRO A 276 18.41 9.77 35.96
CA PRO A 276 19.53 9.90 35.02
C PRO A 276 19.70 11.37 34.61
N GLU A 277 20.96 11.82 34.51
CA GLU A 277 21.27 13.18 34.03
C GLU A 277 20.92 13.36 32.55
N ARG A 278 20.99 12.27 31.77
CA ARG A 278 20.69 12.28 30.32
C ARG A 278 20.15 10.94 29.86
N ILE A 279 19.18 10.97 29.01
CA ILE A 279 18.61 9.78 28.33
C ILE A 279 18.61 9.96 26.82
N ALA A 280 18.71 8.84 26.11
CA ALA A 280 18.47 8.78 24.68
C ALA A 280 17.27 7.84 24.42
N ILE A 281 16.26 8.33 23.68
CA ILE A 281 15.08 7.56 23.29
C ILE A 281 15.24 7.22 21.82
N LEU A 282 15.46 5.95 21.50
CA LEU A 282 15.59 5.46 20.13
C LEU A 282 14.21 4.95 19.65
N GLY A 283 13.65 5.59 18.62
CA GLY A 283 12.27 5.39 18.22
C GLY A 283 11.31 6.23 19.08
N ASN A 284 11.47 7.56 19.02
CA ASN A 284 10.73 8.48 19.87
C ASN A 284 9.22 8.56 19.54
N GLY A 285 8.83 8.21 18.30
CA GLY A 285 7.46 8.37 17.84
C GLY A 285 6.96 9.81 18.02
N ALA A 286 5.76 10.00 18.58
CA ALA A 286 5.21 11.30 18.94
C ALA A 286 5.60 11.75 20.38
N GLY A 287 6.66 11.19 20.98
CA GLY A 287 7.27 11.73 22.20
C GLY A 287 6.60 11.38 23.51
N THR A 288 5.82 10.31 23.62
CA THR A 288 5.12 9.91 24.85
C THR A 288 6.07 9.82 26.06
N THR A 289 7.18 9.07 25.91
CA THR A 289 8.19 8.90 26.97
C THR A 289 8.91 10.20 27.27
N ALA A 290 9.29 10.96 26.21
CA ALA A 290 9.98 12.24 26.38
C ALA A 290 9.14 13.24 27.18
N ARG A 291 7.83 13.32 26.88
CA ARG A 291 6.88 14.18 27.61
C ARG A 291 6.77 13.78 29.08
N ALA A 292 6.69 12.49 29.37
CA ALA A 292 6.62 11.98 30.74
C ALA A 292 7.92 12.27 31.53
N TYR A 293 9.08 12.10 30.90
CA TYR A 293 10.38 12.46 31.53
C TYR A 293 10.48 13.96 31.80
N ALA A 294 10.06 14.81 30.86
CA ALA A 294 10.10 16.27 31.06
C ALA A 294 9.23 16.73 32.24
N GLU A 295 8.13 16.04 32.51
CA GLU A 295 7.24 16.34 33.64
C GLU A 295 7.81 15.85 34.97
N TYR A 296 8.30 14.60 35.06
CA TYR A 296 8.74 14.00 36.33
C TYR A 296 10.22 14.23 36.64
N PHE A 297 11.06 14.42 35.64
CA PHE A 297 12.49 14.60 35.75
C PHE A 297 12.98 15.80 34.93
N PRO A 298 12.55 17.03 35.28
CA PRO A 298 12.80 18.23 34.49
C PRO A 298 14.29 18.59 34.29
N ASP A 299 15.17 18.06 35.12
CA ASP A 299 16.63 18.29 35.04
C ASP A 299 17.31 17.25 34.10
N THR A 300 16.61 16.20 33.68
CA THR A 300 17.14 15.18 32.76
C THR A 300 17.20 15.73 31.33
N LEU A 301 18.37 15.67 30.70
CA LEU A 301 18.52 15.97 29.28
C LEU A 301 17.96 14.83 28.44
N ILE A 302 17.10 15.14 27.47
CA ILE A 302 16.40 14.15 26.64
C ILE A 302 16.82 14.31 25.18
N ASP A 303 17.42 13.26 24.61
CA ASP A 303 17.70 13.15 23.19
C ASP A 303 16.69 12.16 22.56
N GLY A 304 15.67 12.67 21.89
CA GLY A 304 14.73 11.85 21.10
C GLY A 304 15.29 11.64 19.68
N VAL A 305 15.41 10.40 19.26
CA VAL A 305 15.86 10.01 17.92
C VAL A 305 14.72 9.26 17.25
N GLU A 306 14.26 9.78 16.12
CA GLU A 306 13.25 9.15 15.29
C GLU A 306 13.76 9.06 13.84
N ILE A 307 13.63 7.90 13.23
CA ILE A 307 14.07 7.69 11.84
C ILE A 307 13.11 8.34 10.85
N ASP A 308 11.84 8.37 11.21
CA ASP A 308 10.77 8.91 10.40
C ASP A 308 10.56 10.39 10.76
N GLY A 309 11.17 11.26 9.94
CA GLY A 309 11.12 12.71 10.17
C GLY A 309 9.71 13.29 10.11
N GLU A 310 8.77 12.65 9.41
CA GLU A 310 7.39 13.12 9.31
C GLU A 310 6.61 12.93 10.62
N LEU A 311 7.03 12.00 11.47
CA LEU A 311 6.43 11.82 12.80
C LEU A 311 6.73 12.97 13.77
N HIS A 312 7.71 13.82 13.47
CA HIS A 312 7.99 15.02 14.28
C HIS A 312 6.95 16.13 14.11
N ASP A 313 6.22 16.12 12.99
CA ASP A 313 5.22 17.14 12.65
C ASP A 313 3.80 16.72 13.11
N ILE A 314 3.66 15.56 13.71
CA ILE A 314 2.44 14.99 14.27
C ILE A 314 2.37 15.24 15.78
#